data_9f0b9de4538624becd552afe173ce4cd
#
_entry.id   9f0b9de4538624becd552afe173ce4cd
#
_cell.length_a   1.000
_cell.length_b   1.000
_cell.length_c   1.000
_cell.angle_alpha   90.00
_cell.angle_beta   90.00
_cell.angle_gamma   90.00
#
_symmetry.space_group_name_H-M   'P 1'
#
loop_
_entity.id
_entity.type
_entity.pdbx_description
1 polymer ?
#
loop_
_entity_poly.entity_id
_entity_poly.type
_entity_poly.pdbx_seq_one_letter_code
_entity_poly.pdbx_strand_id
1 'polypeptide(L)'
;MASGLRRYSSIELYYRVPHITVAEKSAMQICSFIPAATEILYALGLEDSVAGVTFECDYPPEARRKPVVLDTVLEHSLSPAEVDRTVHEFSSHGESLYRVHTELLRQIRPDLIVTQELCDVCAVGASHVAKALHELPSTPKILSLTPHTLEDVWRDIEAVGQATGRQQEATLLVAGLRKRVEQVKQYSYGQRPRVLSLEWLSPPFNGGHWVPEMVAMAGGVDPLGRVGEPSLEFSWQQIIASDPDIVLVMPCGYDLERAMREYRETKFPSEWNNLKAVRNNKVFAVHANAYFSRPGPRLVTGLEIMAALFHPERKFETPPKSWARL
;
A
#
# COMPACT_ATOMS: atom_id res chain seq x y z
N MET A 1 -5.88 22.51 -41.30
CA MET A 1 -5.00 22.84 -40.13
C MET A 1 -5.68 22.37 -38.88
N ALA A 2 -5.31 21.18 -38.42
CA ALA A 2 -5.89 20.56 -37.23
C ALA A 2 -4.83 20.67 -36.11
N SER A 3 -5.12 21.47 -35.09
CA SER A 3 -4.30 21.63 -33.87
C SER A 3 -4.46 20.40 -33.00
N GLY A 4 -3.41 19.57 -32.94
CA GLY A 4 -3.32 18.42 -32.04
C GLY A 4 -3.13 18.87 -30.60
N LEU A 5 -4.20 18.87 -29.82
CA LEU A 5 -4.15 18.94 -28.36
C LEU A 5 -3.66 17.57 -27.84
N ARG A 6 -2.41 17.53 -27.38
CA ARG A 6 -1.92 16.41 -26.58
C ARG A 6 -2.71 16.41 -25.26
N ARG A 7 -3.56 15.42 -25.06
CA ARG A 7 -4.16 15.13 -23.77
C ARG A 7 -3.07 14.53 -22.86
N TYR A 8 -2.54 15.32 -21.95
CA TYR A 8 -1.78 14.80 -20.81
C TYR A 8 -2.76 14.08 -19.89
N SER A 9 -2.44 12.86 -19.51
CA SER A 9 -3.27 12.12 -18.56
C SER A 9 -3.33 12.88 -17.24
N SER A 10 -4.53 13.14 -16.76
CA SER A 10 -4.83 13.94 -15.56
C SER A 10 -4.25 13.39 -14.25
N ILE A 11 -3.63 12.22 -14.28
CA ILE A 11 -3.08 11.52 -13.11
C ILE A 11 -1.71 12.06 -12.69
N GLU A 12 -0.90 12.58 -13.61
CA GLU A 12 0.43 13.12 -13.26
C GLU A 12 0.40 14.49 -12.57
N LEU A 13 -0.70 15.24 -12.71
CA LEU A 13 -0.83 16.61 -12.18
C LEU A 13 -1.12 16.70 -10.67
N TYR A 14 -1.56 15.60 -10.03
CA TYR A 14 -2.05 15.67 -8.65
C TYR A 14 -0.98 15.56 -7.55
N TYR A 15 0.26 15.21 -7.89
CA TYR A 15 1.32 14.97 -6.91
C TYR A 15 2.44 16.01 -6.86
N ARG A 16 2.42 17.05 -7.73
CA ARG A 16 3.40 18.12 -7.64
C ARG A 16 2.86 19.28 -6.80
N VAL A 17 3.33 19.37 -5.56
CA VAL A 17 3.25 20.60 -4.77
C VAL A 17 4.24 21.61 -5.36
N PRO A 18 3.88 22.89 -5.60
CA PRO A 18 4.82 23.89 -6.13
C PRO A 18 6.02 24.05 -5.20
N HIS A 19 7.23 24.00 -5.76
CA HIS A 19 8.48 24.25 -5.04
C HIS A 19 8.51 25.70 -4.52
N ILE A 20 8.42 25.87 -3.21
CA ILE A 20 8.76 27.14 -2.55
C ILE A 20 10.24 27.07 -2.18
N THR A 21 11.05 27.87 -2.83
CA THR A 21 12.50 28.01 -2.57
C THR A 21 12.71 28.60 -1.16
N VAL A 22 13.14 27.75 -0.21
CA VAL A 22 13.65 28.16 1.10
C VAL A 22 15.16 27.93 1.12
N ALA A 23 15.91 28.89 1.67
CA ALA A 23 17.37 28.95 1.70
C ALA A 23 18.05 27.65 2.18
N GLU A 24 19.21 27.34 1.60
CA GLU A 24 20.08 26.18 1.81
C GLU A 24 20.43 25.94 3.30
N LYS A 25 19.57 25.14 3.99
CA LYS A 25 20.00 24.31 5.08
C LYS A 25 20.54 23.02 4.45
N SER A 26 21.67 22.49 4.91
CA SER A 26 22.14 21.17 4.44
C SER A 26 20.93 20.22 4.45
N ALA A 27 20.61 19.62 3.31
CA ALA A 27 19.40 18.83 3.16
C ALA A 27 19.40 17.72 4.22
N MET A 28 18.29 17.62 4.99
CA MET A 28 18.09 16.56 5.97
C MET A 28 18.30 15.20 5.28
N GLN A 29 19.08 14.32 5.89
CA GLN A 29 19.32 12.97 5.37
C GLN A 29 18.24 12.03 5.93
N ILE A 30 17.36 11.54 5.07
CA ILE A 30 16.21 10.71 5.46
C ILE A 30 16.39 9.30 4.91
N CYS A 31 16.27 8.28 5.78
CA CYS A 31 16.15 6.90 5.36
C CYS A 31 14.70 6.42 5.53
N SER A 32 14.14 5.90 4.45
CA SER A 32 12.79 5.32 4.44
C SER A 32 12.90 3.80 4.55
N PHE A 33 12.33 3.22 5.61
CA PHE A 33 12.33 1.78 5.86
C PHE A 33 11.04 1.10 5.42
N ILE A 34 10.14 1.84 4.77
CA ILE A 34 8.88 1.32 4.21
C ILE A 34 8.54 2.05 2.91
N PRO A 35 7.98 1.36 1.91
CA PRO A 35 7.62 1.97 0.63
C PRO A 35 6.62 3.13 0.77
N ALA A 36 5.65 3.02 1.68
CA ALA A 36 4.67 4.08 1.93
C ALA A 36 5.32 5.41 2.35
N ALA A 37 6.34 5.35 3.23
CA ALA A 37 7.07 6.56 3.64
C ALA A 37 7.85 7.17 2.47
N THR A 38 8.45 6.34 1.61
CA THR A 38 9.10 6.83 0.39
C THR A 38 8.12 7.60 -0.49
N GLU A 39 6.93 7.05 -0.73
CA GLU A 39 5.89 7.72 -1.52
C GLU A 39 5.43 9.04 -0.89
N ILE A 40 5.26 9.08 0.44
CA ILE A 40 4.92 10.30 1.17
C ILE A 40 6.03 11.34 1.04
N LEU A 41 7.29 10.97 1.27
CA LEU A 41 8.44 11.88 1.17
C LEU A 41 8.55 12.51 -0.22
N TYR A 42 8.40 11.71 -1.28
CA TYR A 42 8.41 12.22 -2.65
C TYR A 42 7.19 13.11 -2.94
N ALA A 43 6.01 12.76 -2.44
CA ALA A 43 4.82 13.58 -2.59
C ALA A 43 4.93 14.95 -1.87
N LEU A 44 5.78 15.04 -0.84
CA LEU A 44 6.11 16.29 -0.13
C LEU A 44 7.29 17.05 -0.73
N GLY A 45 7.84 16.62 -1.88
CA GLY A 45 8.97 17.27 -2.55
C GLY A 45 10.29 17.12 -1.80
N LEU A 46 10.52 15.96 -1.17
CA LEU A 46 11.72 15.65 -0.38
C LEU A 46 12.64 14.63 -1.06
N GLU A 47 12.51 14.45 -2.37
CA GLU A 47 13.31 13.50 -3.15
C GLU A 47 14.80 13.63 -2.94
N ASP A 48 15.32 14.85 -2.83
CA ASP A 48 16.74 15.13 -2.62
C ASP A 48 17.18 14.82 -1.17
N SER A 49 16.25 14.84 -0.22
CA SER A 49 16.48 14.48 1.18
C SER A 49 16.46 12.97 1.42
N VAL A 50 15.83 12.18 0.53
CA VAL A 50 15.82 10.72 0.64
C VAL A 50 17.20 10.17 0.29
N ALA A 51 17.94 9.74 1.32
CA ALA A 51 19.30 9.22 1.22
C ALA A 51 19.36 7.68 1.18
N GLY A 52 18.31 6.99 1.66
CA GLY A 52 18.23 5.55 1.66
C GLY A 52 16.78 5.06 1.65
N VAL A 53 16.56 3.90 1.02
CA VAL A 53 15.23 3.30 0.82
C VAL A 53 15.26 1.80 1.09
N THR A 54 14.11 1.12 1.05
CA THR A 54 14.05 -0.34 1.06
C THR A 54 14.13 -0.92 -0.36
N PHE A 55 14.40 -2.22 -0.45
CA PHE A 55 14.37 -2.96 -1.71
C PHE A 55 13.01 -2.90 -2.44
N GLU A 56 11.91 -2.65 -1.71
CA GLU A 56 10.55 -2.55 -2.27
C GLU A 56 10.17 -1.14 -2.75
N CYS A 57 11.00 -0.13 -2.54
CA CYS A 57 10.70 1.24 -2.93
C CYS A 57 10.83 1.43 -4.44
N ASP A 58 9.73 1.24 -5.15
CA ASP A 58 9.64 1.26 -6.60
C ASP A 58 8.84 2.45 -7.16
N TYR A 59 8.25 3.25 -6.28
CA TYR A 59 7.47 4.42 -6.66
C TYR A 59 7.82 5.65 -5.80
N PRO A 60 7.95 6.83 -6.46
CA PRO A 60 8.02 6.98 -7.92
C PRO A 60 9.25 6.24 -8.49
N PRO A 61 9.34 6.02 -9.82
CA PRO A 61 10.43 5.21 -10.41
C PRO A 61 11.84 5.65 -10.04
N GLU A 62 12.03 6.93 -9.74
CA GLU A 62 13.29 7.53 -9.31
C GLU A 62 13.77 6.99 -7.95
N ALA A 63 12.86 6.53 -7.10
CA ALA A 63 13.19 5.93 -5.80
C ALA A 63 14.10 4.69 -5.94
N ARG A 64 13.96 3.95 -7.05
CA ARG A 64 14.81 2.77 -7.36
C ARG A 64 16.30 3.11 -7.53
N ARG A 65 16.64 4.38 -7.70
CA ARG A 65 18.04 4.85 -7.85
C ARG A 65 18.69 5.18 -6.51
N LYS A 66 17.91 5.20 -5.43
CA LYS A 66 18.42 5.49 -4.09
C LYS A 66 19.11 4.26 -3.50
N PRO A 67 20.11 4.46 -2.62
CA PRO A 67 20.77 3.36 -1.92
C PRO A 67 19.77 2.50 -1.13
N VAL A 68 19.85 1.17 -1.24
CA VAL A 68 19.02 0.24 -0.48
C VAL A 68 19.67 0.03 0.88
N VAL A 69 19.03 0.52 1.94
CA VAL A 69 19.49 0.43 3.34
C VAL A 69 18.81 -0.67 4.12
N LEU A 70 17.73 -1.22 3.57
CA LEU A 70 16.96 -2.32 4.14
C LEU A 70 16.61 -3.32 3.05
N ASP A 71 16.97 -4.58 3.27
CA ASP A 71 16.70 -5.70 2.36
C ASP A 71 15.93 -6.80 3.08
N THR A 72 15.48 -7.82 2.37
CA THR A 72 14.81 -9.00 2.92
C THR A 72 15.67 -10.25 2.77
N VAL A 73 15.41 -11.24 3.64
CA VAL A 73 15.96 -12.59 3.50
C VAL A 73 15.08 -13.49 2.64
N LEU A 74 13.84 -13.02 2.32
CA LEU A 74 12.92 -13.76 1.46
C LEU A 74 13.38 -13.68 0.00
N GLU A 75 13.46 -14.84 -0.65
CA GLU A 75 13.72 -14.89 -2.08
C GLU A 75 12.47 -14.53 -2.88
N HIS A 76 12.63 -13.73 -3.93
CA HIS A 76 11.53 -13.30 -4.79
C HIS A 76 10.84 -14.45 -5.55
N SER A 77 11.48 -15.62 -5.63
CA SER A 77 11.01 -16.81 -6.32
C SER A 77 10.07 -17.69 -5.49
N LEU A 78 9.94 -17.43 -4.18
CA LEU A 78 9.14 -18.24 -3.27
C LEU A 78 7.66 -18.21 -3.65
N SER A 79 7.02 -19.39 -3.60
CA SER A 79 5.58 -19.53 -3.67
C SER A 79 4.93 -18.97 -2.40
N PRO A 80 3.63 -18.60 -2.41
CA PRO A 80 2.93 -18.08 -1.24
C PRO A 80 3.01 -19.01 -0.02
N ALA A 81 2.90 -20.32 -0.23
CA ALA A 81 3.01 -21.31 0.84
C ALA A 81 4.43 -21.40 1.43
N GLU A 82 5.45 -21.13 0.62
CA GLU A 82 6.84 -21.05 1.09
C GLU A 82 7.08 -19.75 1.84
N VAL A 83 6.53 -18.62 1.37
CA VAL A 83 6.58 -17.35 2.08
C VAL A 83 5.94 -17.49 3.46
N ASP A 84 4.71 -18.00 3.53
CA ASP A 84 3.99 -18.21 4.78
C ASP A 84 4.77 -19.09 5.77
N ARG A 85 5.32 -20.21 5.31
CA ARG A 85 6.16 -21.08 6.12
C ARG A 85 7.42 -20.37 6.63
N THR A 86 8.14 -19.66 5.76
CA THR A 86 9.36 -18.93 6.14
C THR A 86 9.05 -17.84 7.16
N VAL A 87 7.97 -17.11 6.97
CA VAL A 87 7.49 -16.10 7.93
C VAL A 87 7.23 -16.75 9.30
N HIS A 88 6.53 -17.88 9.33
CA HIS A 88 6.25 -18.63 10.57
C HIS A 88 7.53 -19.12 11.25
N GLU A 89 8.48 -19.64 10.49
CA GLU A 89 9.77 -20.11 11.00
C GLU A 89 10.56 -18.96 11.64
N PHE A 90 10.76 -17.85 10.94
CA PHE A 90 11.47 -16.68 11.45
C PHE A 90 10.80 -16.07 12.69
N SER A 91 9.48 -15.90 12.63
CA SER A 91 8.70 -15.37 13.75
C SER A 91 8.81 -16.27 15.00
N SER A 92 8.73 -17.60 14.83
CA SER A 92 8.83 -18.55 15.94
C SER A 92 10.20 -18.56 16.64
N HIS A 93 11.27 -18.20 15.91
CA HIS A 93 12.62 -18.09 16.42
C HIS A 93 12.98 -16.66 16.91
N GLY A 94 12.07 -15.68 16.77
CA GLY A 94 12.32 -14.27 17.05
C GLY A 94 13.36 -13.63 16.12
N GLU A 95 13.51 -14.19 14.91
CA GLU A 95 14.41 -13.69 13.89
C GLU A 95 13.70 -12.69 12.96
N SER A 96 14.46 -11.76 12.39
CA SER A 96 13.91 -10.78 11.45
C SER A 96 13.97 -11.28 10.02
N LEU A 97 12.89 -11.07 9.28
CA LEU A 97 12.84 -11.26 7.82
C LEU A 97 13.64 -10.17 7.06
N TYR A 98 14.11 -9.17 7.76
CA TYR A 98 14.78 -8.01 7.17
C TYR A 98 16.23 -7.88 7.63
N ARG A 99 17.05 -7.38 6.72
CA ARG A 99 18.46 -7.10 6.93
C ARG A 99 18.73 -5.61 6.78
N VAL A 100 19.17 -4.98 7.85
CA VAL A 100 19.60 -3.57 7.84
C VAL A 100 21.07 -3.48 7.39
N HIS A 101 21.35 -2.67 6.38
CA HIS A 101 22.72 -2.40 5.91
C HIS A 101 23.40 -1.34 6.79
N THR A 102 23.82 -1.75 7.99
CA THR A 102 24.35 -0.85 9.04
C THR A 102 25.53 -0.02 8.56
N GLU A 103 26.45 -0.60 7.78
CA GLU A 103 27.61 0.13 7.26
C GLU A 103 27.20 1.26 6.31
N LEU A 104 26.20 1.04 5.47
CA LEU A 104 25.65 2.08 4.59
C LEU A 104 24.95 3.18 5.41
N LEU A 105 24.22 2.83 6.47
CA LEU A 105 23.64 3.81 7.40
C LEU A 105 24.72 4.64 8.11
N ARG A 106 25.87 4.03 8.49
CA ARG A 106 27.01 4.76 9.05
C ARG A 106 27.58 5.82 8.08
N GLN A 107 27.61 5.50 6.80
CA GLN A 107 28.07 6.44 5.74
C GLN A 107 27.05 7.55 5.48
N ILE A 108 25.77 7.22 5.42
CA ILE A 108 24.67 8.16 5.18
C ILE A 108 24.51 9.12 6.37
N ARG A 109 24.62 8.62 7.61
CA ARG A 109 24.37 9.37 8.85
C ARG A 109 22.98 10.02 8.84
N PRO A 110 21.90 9.23 8.80
CA PRO A 110 20.55 9.77 8.67
C PRO A 110 20.19 10.67 9.87
N ASP A 111 19.50 11.78 9.60
CA ASP A 111 18.88 12.63 10.60
C ASP A 111 17.52 12.08 11.03
N LEU A 112 16.82 11.42 10.10
CA LEU A 112 15.50 10.85 10.29
C LEU A 112 15.42 9.47 9.63
N ILE A 113 14.84 8.51 10.38
CA ILE A 113 14.41 7.23 9.82
C ILE A 113 12.89 7.14 9.97
N VAL A 114 12.19 6.87 8.85
CA VAL A 114 10.75 6.62 8.85
C VAL A 114 10.51 5.12 8.70
N THR A 115 9.81 4.53 9.65
CA THR A 115 9.55 3.09 9.76
C THR A 115 8.08 2.79 10.06
N GLN A 116 7.74 1.53 10.28
CA GLN A 116 6.38 1.09 10.62
C GLN A 116 6.44 0.01 11.69
N GLU A 117 5.41 -0.03 12.55
CA GLU A 117 5.23 -1.07 13.59
C GLU A 117 3.92 -1.84 13.42
N LEU A 118 3.30 -1.80 12.23
CA LEU A 118 1.96 -2.31 12.01
C LEU A 118 1.86 -3.84 12.00
N CYS A 119 2.91 -4.52 11.55
CA CYS A 119 2.88 -5.97 11.33
C CYS A 119 4.30 -6.54 11.47
N ASP A 120 4.45 -7.60 12.27
CA ASP A 120 5.73 -8.31 12.43
C ASP A 120 6.23 -8.96 11.13
N VAL A 121 5.34 -9.18 10.18
CA VAL A 121 5.63 -9.80 8.87
C VAL A 121 6.06 -8.76 7.84
N CYS A 122 5.43 -7.57 7.85
CA CYS A 122 5.61 -6.56 6.80
C CYS A 122 6.49 -5.38 7.24
N ALA A 123 6.90 -5.34 8.50
CA ALA A 123 7.68 -4.23 9.05
C ALA A 123 8.91 -4.73 9.80
N VAL A 124 9.96 -3.93 9.73
CA VAL A 124 11.14 -4.15 10.60
C VAL A 124 10.73 -3.77 12.00
N GLY A 125 10.53 -4.76 12.86
CA GLY A 125 10.18 -4.51 14.25
C GLY A 125 11.16 -3.52 14.90
N ALA A 126 10.63 -2.61 15.73
CA ALA A 126 11.40 -1.55 16.41
C ALA A 126 12.67 -2.07 17.11
N SER A 127 12.66 -3.31 17.59
CA SER A 127 13.80 -3.95 18.26
C SER A 127 14.99 -4.20 17.32
N HIS A 128 14.76 -4.59 16.06
CA HIS A 128 15.81 -4.85 15.07
C HIS A 128 16.41 -3.54 14.53
N VAL A 129 15.55 -2.56 14.29
CA VAL A 129 15.99 -1.19 13.97
C VAL A 129 16.82 -0.64 15.14
N ALA A 130 16.34 -0.74 16.37
CA ALA A 130 17.05 -0.25 17.56
C ALA A 130 18.46 -0.84 17.68
N LYS A 131 18.63 -2.16 17.46
CA LYS A 131 19.95 -2.80 17.49
C LYS A 131 20.90 -2.22 16.43
N ALA A 132 20.44 -2.05 15.20
CA ALA A 132 21.24 -1.45 14.12
C ALA A 132 21.59 0.01 14.43
N LEU A 133 20.68 0.76 15.06
CA LEU A 133 20.87 2.16 15.41
C LEU A 133 21.88 2.39 16.55
N HIS A 134 21.99 1.45 17.51
CA HIS A 134 23.02 1.52 18.56
C HIS A 134 24.45 1.51 18.01
N GLU A 135 24.64 1.03 16.81
CA GLU A 135 25.95 0.98 16.15
C GLU A 135 26.25 2.24 15.32
N LEU A 136 25.33 3.19 15.23
CA LEU A 136 25.54 4.42 14.45
C LEU A 136 26.31 5.49 15.25
N PRO A 137 27.14 6.30 14.59
CA PRO A 137 27.89 7.37 15.24
C PRO A 137 27.02 8.54 15.73
N SER A 138 25.78 8.64 15.22
CA SER A 138 24.76 9.61 15.63
C SER A 138 23.42 8.90 15.76
N THR A 139 22.58 9.36 16.69
CA THR A 139 21.23 8.80 16.89
C THR A 139 20.23 9.55 16.02
N PRO A 140 19.72 8.96 14.93
CA PRO A 140 18.69 9.58 14.12
C PRO A 140 17.37 9.68 14.89
N LYS A 141 16.53 10.65 14.52
CA LYS A 141 15.13 10.65 14.95
C LYS A 141 14.41 9.47 14.28
N ILE A 142 13.58 8.74 15.04
CA ILE A 142 12.72 7.68 14.51
C ILE A 142 11.30 8.20 14.43
N LEU A 143 10.66 8.02 13.29
CA LEU A 143 9.23 8.26 13.08
C LEU A 143 8.59 6.93 12.69
N SER A 144 7.76 6.39 13.58
CA SER A 144 6.99 5.17 13.31
C SER A 144 5.60 5.53 12.80
N LEU A 145 5.20 4.94 11.68
CA LEU A 145 3.88 5.07 11.08
C LEU A 145 3.09 3.80 11.35
N THR A 146 1.89 3.92 11.93
CA THR A 146 1.07 2.75 12.33
C THR A 146 -0.40 2.94 11.92
N PRO A 147 -0.69 3.15 10.63
CA PRO A 147 -2.04 3.44 10.19
C PRO A 147 -2.90 2.17 10.14
N HIS A 148 -4.11 2.24 10.68
CA HIS A 148 -5.13 1.20 10.61
C HIS A 148 -6.31 1.60 9.71
N THR A 149 -6.50 2.90 9.49
CA THR A 149 -7.58 3.49 8.71
C THR A 149 -7.02 4.53 7.73
N LEU A 150 -7.83 5.00 6.79
CA LEU A 150 -7.43 6.12 5.91
C LEU A 150 -7.17 7.40 6.72
N GLU A 151 -7.90 7.61 7.82
CA GLU A 151 -7.67 8.77 8.67
C GLU A 151 -6.30 8.72 9.36
N ASP A 152 -5.82 7.53 9.70
CA ASP A 152 -4.47 7.34 10.22
C ASP A 152 -3.42 7.65 9.16
N VAL A 153 -3.66 7.25 7.90
CA VAL A 153 -2.77 7.59 6.77
C VAL A 153 -2.63 9.11 6.60
N TRP A 154 -3.74 9.85 6.79
CA TRP A 154 -3.66 11.31 6.75
C TRP A 154 -2.81 11.87 7.89
N ARG A 155 -2.98 11.35 9.10
CA ARG A 155 -2.14 11.72 10.26
C ARG A 155 -0.67 11.38 10.03
N ASP A 156 -0.36 10.26 9.41
CA ASP A 156 1.00 9.85 9.08
C ASP A 156 1.64 10.81 8.05
N ILE A 157 0.90 11.22 7.01
CA ILE A 157 1.38 12.24 6.05
C ILE A 157 1.69 13.56 6.77
N GLU A 158 0.80 14.01 7.67
CA GLU A 158 1.01 15.23 8.46
C GLU A 158 2.19 15.09 9.42
N ALA A 159 2.38 13.92 10.06
CA ALA A 159 3.52 13.63 10.94
C ALA A 159 4.85 13.67 10.19
N VAL A 160 4.91 13.10 8.98
CA VAL A 160 6.09 13.20 8.10
C VAL A 160 6.34 14.67 7.73
N GLY A 161 5.29 15.41 7.35
CA GLY A 161 5.37 16.84 7.07
C GLY A 161 5.94 17.64 8.25
N GLN A 162 5.46 17.37 9.48
CA GLN A 162 5.95 18.00 10.70
C GLN A 162 7.42 17.64 10.98
N ALA A 163 7.80 16.36 10.85
CA ALA A 163 9.14 15.89 11.13
C ALA A 163 10.19 16.47 10.15
N THR A 164 9.76 16.81 8.94
CA THR A 164 10.64 17.26 7.84
C THR A 164 10.54 18.76 7.52
N GLY A 165 9.69 19.51 8.26
CA GLY A 165 9.45 20.93 7.98
C GLY A 165 8.61 21.21 6.73
N ARG A 166 7.79 20.23 6.30
CA ARG A 166 6.89 20.28 5.14
C ARG A 166 5.41 20.27 5.54
N GLN A 167 5.05 20.95 6.61
CA GLN A 167 3.68 20.96 7.15
C GLN A 167 2.66 21.48 6.15
N GLN A 168 3.02 22.55 5.43
CA GLN A 168 2.11 23.18 4.47
C GLN A 168 1.84 22.23 3.29
N GLU A 169 2.88 21.60 2.75
CA GLU A 169 2.78 20.63 1.67
C GLU A 169 1.95 19.42 2.10
N ALA A 170 2.17 18.91 3.32
CA ALA A 170 1.38 17.80 3.87
C ALA A 170 -0.10 18.15 4.01
N THR A 171 -0.42 19.33 4.53
CA THR A 171 -1.80 19.82 4.64
C THR A 171 -2.48 19.92 3.28
N LEU A 172 -1.79 20.45 2.27
CA LEU A 172 -2.32 20.56 0.90
C LEU A 172 -2.51 19.18 0.26
N LEU A 173 -1.57 18.26 0.46
CA LEU A 173 -1.67 16.89 -0.03
C LEU A 173 -2.90 16.19 0.59
N VAL A 174 -3.03 16.21 1.92
CA VAL A 174 -4.15 15.60 2.64
C VAL A 174 -5.49 16.21 2.19
N ALA A 175 -5.57 17.53 2.06
CA ALA A 175 -6.79 18.20 1.58
C ALA A 175 -7.16 17.72 0.15
N GLY A 176 -6.19 17.57 -0.74
CA GLY A 176 -6.40 17.04 -2.08
C GLY A 176 -6.90 15.58 -2.07
N LEU A 177 -6.30 14.73 -1.24
CA LEU A 177 -6.69 13.33 -1.08
C LEU A 177 -8.11 13.20 -0.50
N ARG A 178 -8.43 13.94 0.56
CA ARG A 178 -9.78 13.98 1.16
C ARG A 178 -10.83 14.43 0.13
N LYS A 179 -10.52 15.43 -0.68
CA LYS A 179 -11.44 15.88 -1.75
C LYS A 179 -11.77 14.77 -2.74
N ARG A 180 -10.77 13.96 -3.15
CA ARG A 180 -10.98 12.81 -4.03
C ARG A 180 -11.83 11.73 -3.35
N VAL A 181 -11.59 11.44 -2.07
CA VAL A 181 -12.42 10.52 -1.27
C VAL A 181 -13.87 10.99 -1.24
N GLU A 182 -14.11 12.27 -0.95
CA GLU A 182 -15.47 12.82 -0.93
C GLU A 182 -16.14 12.79 -2.30
N GLN A 183 -15.40 12.96 -3.39
CA GLN A 183 -15.93 12.79 -4.75
C GLN A 183 -16.45 11.35 -4.98
N VAL A 184 -15.74 10.32 -4.47
CA VAL A 184 -16.22 8.93 -4.55
C VAL A 184 -17.47 8.76 -3.69
N LYS A 185 -17.50 9.26 -2.47
CA LYS A 185 -18.60 9.12 -1.51
C LYS A 185 -19.88 9.87 -1.91
N GLN A 186 -19.77 10.93 -2.71
CA GLN A 186 -20.93 11.74 -3.15
C GLN A 186 -21.85 10.98 -4.12
N TYR A 187 -21.40 9.87 -4.69
CA TYR A 187 -22.27 9.07 -5.53
C TYR A 187 -23.27 8.32 -4.66
N SER A 188 -24.57 8.54 -4.92
CA SER A 188 -25.63 7.76 -4.29
C SER A 188 -25.63 6.35 -4.88
N TYR A 189 -25.31 5.38 -4.07
CA TYR A 189 -25.31 3.97 -4.48
C TYR A 189 -26.65 3.34 -4.11
N GLY A 190 -27.44 2.97 -5.11
CA GLY A 190 -28.78 2.38 -4.89
C GLY A 190 -28.68 0.99 -4.27
N GLN A 191 -27.95 0.08 -4.88
CA GLN A 191 -27.63 -1.23 -4.34
C GLN A 191 -26.14 -1.30 -4.01
N ARG A 192 -25.81 -1.75 -2.82
CA ARG A 192 -24.44 -1.93 -2.36
C ARG A 192 -24.01 -3.39 -2.58
N PRO A 193 -23.12 -3.68 -3.52
CA PRO A 193 -22.66 -5.06 -3.74
C PRO A 193 -21.93 -5.60 -2.51
N ARG A 194 -22.12 -6.88 -2.26
CA ARG A 194 -21.31 -7.63 -1.29
C ARG A 194 -19.95 -7.90 -1.93
N VAL A 195 -18.90 -7.40 -1.33
CA VAL A 195 -17.53 -7.46 -1.87
C VAL A 195 -16.66 -8.27 -0.95
N LEU A 196 -16.03 -9.31 -1.47
CA LEU A 196 -15.00 -10.06 -0.79
C LEU A 196 -13.63 -9.55 -1.27
N SER A 197 -12.84 -9.04 -0.35
CA SER A 197 -11.44 -8.68 -0.59
C SER A 197 -10.55 -9.82 -0.11
N LEU A 198 -9.80 -10.48 -1.01
CA LEU A 198 -8.86 -11.55 -0.68
C LEU A 198 -7.42 -11.01 -0.72
N GLU A 199 -6.86 -10.80 0.46
CA GLU A 199 -5.50 -10.29 0.64
C GLU A 199 -4.43 -11.39 0.62
N TRP A 200 -4.85 -12.65 0.72
CA TRP A 200 -4.05 -13.84 0.51
C TRP A 200 -4.94 -15.00 0.08
N LEU A 201 -4.40 -15.99 -0.63
CA LEU A 201 -5.19 -17.06 -1.21
C LEU A 201 -4.87 -18.45 -0.64
N SER A 202 -3.70 -18.65 -0.02
CA SER A 202 -3.30 -19.95 0.50
C SER A 202 -2.43 -19.82 1.76
N PRO A 203 -3.02 -19.90 2.97
CA PRO A 203 -4.46 -19.95 3.27
C PRO A 203 -5.16 -18.63 2.92
N PRO A 204 -6.50 -18.62 2.77
CA PRO A 204 -7.19 -17.39 2.38
C PRO A 204 -7.36 -16.43 3.55
N PHE A 205 -6.94 -15.16 3.34
CA PHE A 205 -7.16 -14.05 4.25
C PHE A 205 -8.06 -12.99 3.62
N ASN A 206 -8.92 -12.38 4.43
CA ASN A 206 -9.68 -11.20 4.01
C ASN A 206 -8.79 -9.96 3.95
N GLY A 207 -9.29 -8.87 3.34
CA GLY A 207 -8.67 -7.56 3.42
C GLY A 207 -8.79 -6.98 4.83
N GLY A 208 -7.67 -6.47 5.37
CA GLY A 208 -7.59 -5.88 6.70
C GLY A 208 -7.43 -4.36 6.68
N HIS A 209 -7.24 -3.78 7.90
CA HIS A 209 -6.90 -2.38 8.15
C HIS A 209 -7.88 -1.40 7.47
N TRP A 210 -7.39 -0.63 6.48
CA TRP A 210 -8.15 0.35 5.70
C TRP A 210 -9.01 -0.26 4.59
N VAL A 211 -8.78 -1.52 4.17
CA VAL A 211 -9.47 -2.12 3.01
C VAL A 211 -10.98 -2.21 3.21
N PRO A 212 -11.53 -2.68 4.36
CA PRO A 212 -12.98 -2.70 4.58
C PRO A 212 -13.62 -1.30 4.57
N GLU A 213 -12.90 -0.28 5.07
CA GLU A 213 -13.33 1.11 5.01
C GLU A 213 -13.39 1.61 3.57
N MET A 214 -12.37 1.30 2.75
CA MET A 214 -12.36 1.62 1.31
C MET A 214 -13.52 0.95 0.57
N VAL A 215 -13.82 -0.32 0.85
CA VAL A 215 -15.00 -1.00 0.30
C VAL A 215 -16.27 -0.25 0.64
N ALA A 216 -16.45 0.16 1.91
CA ALA A 216 -17.62 0.90 2.34
C ALA A 216 -17.73 2.28 1.67
N MET A 217 -16.61 3.01 1.55
CA MET A 217 -16.54 4.32 0.89
C MET A 217 -16.79 4.22 -0.63
N ALA A 218 -16.37 3.13 -1.26
CA ALA A 218 -16.66 2.84 -2.67
C ALA A 218 -18.10 2.36 -2.92
N GLY A 219 -18.94 2.30 -1.89
CA GLY A 219 -20.35 1.91 -2.00
C GLY A 219 -20.58 0.40 -1.97
N GLY A 220 -19.63 -0.40 -1.50
CA GLY A 220 -19.77 -1.84 -1.26
C GLY A 220 -20.11 -2.18 0.20
N VAL A 221 -20.25 -3.48 0.48
CA VAL A 221 -20.33 -4.05 1.82
C VAL A 221 -19.37 -5.24 1.87
N ASP A 222 -18.36 -5.18 2.73
CA ASP A 222 -17.49 -6.33 2.98
C ASP A 222 -18.12 -7.20 4.09
N PRO A 223 -18.55 -8.44 3.79
CA PRO A 223 -19.20 -9.30 4.78
C PRO A 223 -18.24 -9.89 5.82
N LEU A 224 -16.95 -9.94 5.52
CA LEU A 224 -15.91 -10.53 6.36
C LEU A 224 -14.92 -9.50 6.91
N GLY A 225 -14.87 -8.31 6.29
CA GLY A 225 -13.95 -7.24 6.66
C GLY A 225 -14.39 -6.49 7.92
N ARG A 226 -13.42 -6.06 8.72
CA ARG A 226 -13.60 -5.20 9.89
C ARG A 226 -12.67 -4.01 9.79
N VAL A 227 -13.22 -2.81 9.79
CA VAL A 227 -12.45 -1.55 9.68
C VAL A 227 -11.45 -1.44 10.81
N GLY A 228 -10.20 -1.17 10.47
CA GLY A 228 -9.11 -0.96 11.42
C GLY A 228 -8.51 -2.24 12.03
N GLU A 229 -9.13 -3.39 11.80
CA GLU A 229 -8.62 -4.68 12.29
C GLU A 229 -7.65 -5.30 11.29
N PRO A 230 -6.68 -6.11 11.73
CA PRO A 230 -5.80 -6.83 10.81
C PRO A 230 -6.59 -7.81 9.94
N SER A 231 -5.98 -8.23 8.84
CA SER A 231 -6.49 -9.34 8.02
C SER A 231 -6.53 -10.63 8.84
N LEU A 232 -7.58 -11.41 8.63
CA LEU A 232 -7.81 -12.68 9.34
C LEU A 232 -7.89 -13.84 8.34
N GLU A 233 -7.39 -14.99 8.76
CA GLU A 233 -7.57 -16.23 8.03
C GLU A 233 -9.02 -16.70 8.12
N PHE A 234 -9.59 -17.11 6.99
CA PHE A 234 -10.92 -17.69 6.88
C PHE A 234 -10.84 -19.06 6.21
N SER A 235 -11.72 -19.98 6.61
CA SER A 235 -11.92 -21.21 5.86
C SER A 235 -12.63 -20.92 4.53
N TRP A 236 -12.38 -21.75 3.50
CA TRP A 236 -13.12 -21.63 2.24
C TRP A 236 -14.64 -21.77 2.42
N GLN A 237 -15.11 -22.54 3.43
CA GLN A 237 -16.52 -22.65 3.75
C GLN A 237 -17.13 -21.31 4.20
N GLN A 238 -16.41 -20.54 5.03
CA GLN A 238 -16.86 -19.22 5.47
C GLN A 238 -16.90 -18.23 4.30
N ILE A 239 -15.88 -18.28 3.43
CA ILE A 239 -15.80 -17.46 2.22
C ILE A 239 -17.00 -17.77 1.30
N ILE A 240 -17.29 -19.06 1.04
CA ILE A 240 -18.42 -19.48 0.21
C ILE A 240 -19.75 -19.06 0.82
N ALA A 241 -19.91 -19.23 2.13
CA ALA A 241 -21.11 -18.81 2.84
C ALA A 241 -21.35 -17.28 2.79
N SER A 242 -20.32 -16.48 2.56
CA SER A 242 -20.44 -15.03 2.40
C SER A 242 -21.14 -14.63 1.08
N ASP A 243 -21.17 -15.50 0.08
CA ASP A 243 -21.79 -15.35 -1.25
C ASP A 243 -21.66 -13.95 -1.84
N PRO A 244 -20.43 -13.51 -2.15
CA PRO A 244 -20.15 -12.15 -2.63
C PRO A 244 -20.69 -11.93 -4.04
N ASP A 245 -21.09 -10.68 -4.32
CA ASP A 245 -21.43 -10.21 -5.67
C ASP A 245 -20.18 -9.86 -6.49
N ILE A 246 -19.08 -9.50 -5.80
CA ILE A 246 -17.79 -9.13 -6.38
C ILE A 246 -16.67 -9.75 -5.52
N VAL A 247 -15.62 -10.25 -6.18
CA VAL A 247 -14.38 -10.66 -5.51
C VAL A 247 -13.22 -9.82 -6.02
N LEU A 248 -12.44 -9.24 -5.10
CA LEU A 248 -11.17 -8.59 -5.37
C LEU A 248 -10.03 -9.51 -4.92
N VAL A 249 -9.19 -9.93 -5.85
CA VAL A 249 -7.97 -10.70 -5.60
C VAL A 249 -6.84 -9.69 -5.50
N MET A 250 -6.32 -9.48 -4.27
CA MET A 250 -5.40 -8.41 -3.95
C MET A 250 -4.26 -8.87 -3.00
N PRO A 251 -3.51 -9.93 -3.36
CA PRO A 251 -2.47 -10.45 -2.47
C PRO A 251 -1.46 -9.37 -2.10
N CYS A 252 -1.17 -9.26 -0.81
CA CYS A 252 -0.29 -8.21 -0.28
C CYS A 252 1.08 -8.23 -0.97
N GLY A 253 1.55 -7.06 -1.41
CA GLY A 253 2.82 -6.93 -2.11
C GLY A 253 2.83 -7.38 -3.58
N TYR A 254 1.71 -7.89 -4.14
CA TYR A 254 1.67 -8.38 -5.51
C TYR A 254 1.30 -7.29 -6.52
N ASP A 255 2.01 -7.29 -7.65
CA ASP A 255 1.56 -6.60 -8.85
C ASP A 255 0.39 -7.35 -9.51
N LEU A 256 -0.19 -6.75 -10.54
CA LEU A 256 -1.34 -7.32 -11.23
C LEU A 256 -1.04 -8.69 -11.87
N GLU A 257 0.12 -8.85 -12.51
CA GLU A 257 0.49 -10.08 -13.22
C GLU A 257 0.69 -11.22 -12.24
N ARG A 258 1.32 -10.97 -11.10
CA ARG A 258 1.52 -11.94 -10.03
C ARG A 258 0.18 -12.31 -9.37
N ALA A 259 -0.70 -11.34 -9.11
CA ALA A 259 -2.04 -11.61 -8.56
C ALA A 259 -2.88 -12.49 -9.51
N MET A 260 -2.84 -12.22 -10.81
CA MET A 260 -3.53 -13.03 -11.81
C MET A 260 -2.98 -14.46 -11.91
N ARG A 261 -1.66 -14.63 -11.81
CA ARG A 261 -1.01 -15.94 -11.81
C ARG A 261 -1.39 -16.73 -10.56
N GLU A 262 -1.30 -16.11 -9.40
CA GLU A 262 -1.68 -16.69 -8.12
C GLU A 262 -3.11 -17.23 -8.12
N TYR A 263 -4.05 -16.45 -8.63
CA TYR A 263 -5.43 -16.89 -8.76
C TYR A 263 -5.58 -18.14 -9.65
N ARG A 264 -4.86 -18.22 -10.78
CA ARG A 264 -4.92 -19.38 -11.70
C ARG A 264 -4.34 -20.64 -11.07
N GLU A 265 -3.33 -20.50 -10.20
CA GLU A 265 -2.63 -21.61 -9.56
C GLU A 265 -3.33 -22.05 -8.27
N THR A 266 -4.20 -21.22 -7.70
CA THR A 266 -4.94 -21.52 -6.48
C THR A 266 -5.93 -22.65 -6.69
N LYS A 267 -5.89 -23.65 -5.81
CA LYS A 267 -6.85 -24.77 -5.79
C LYS A 267 -8.10 -24.39 -5.01
N PHE A 268 -9.06 -23.81 -5.70
CA PHE A 268 -10.36 -23.49 -5.09
C PHE A 268 -11.20 -24.76 -4.85
N PRO A 269 -12.07 -24.78 -3.81
CA PRO A 269 -13.07 -25.82 -3.66
C PRO A 269 -14.09 -25.77 -4.82
N SER A 270 -14.77 -26.89 -5.09
CA SER A 270 -15.74 -27.00 -6.21
C SER A 270 -16.87 -25.98 -6.12
N GLU A 271 -17.28 -25.64 -4.91
CA GLU A 271 -18.34 -24.67 -4.59
C GLU A 271 -17.99 -23.23 -4.98
N TRP A 272 -16.71 -22.93 -5.13
CA TRP A 272 -16.23 -21.62 -5.60
C TRP A 272 -16.91 -21.21 -6.91
N ASN A 273 -17.09 -22.17 -7.83
CA ASN A 273 -17.72 -21.92 -9.13
C ASN A 273 -19.22 -21.56 -9.02
N ASN A 274 -19.84 -21.82 -7.85
CA ASN A 274 -21.23 -21.49 -7.60
C ASN A 274 -21.45 -20.09 -7.06
N LEU A 275 -20.38 -19.38 -6.62
CA LEU A 275 -20.49 -18.02 -6.13
C LEU A 275 -21.08 -17.07 -7.20
N LYS A 276 -21.92 -16.14 -6.75
CA LYS A 276 -22.48 -15.11 -7.64
C LYS A 276 -21.43 -14.34 -8.41
N ALA A 277 -20.35 -13.94 -7.72
CA ALA A 277 -19.23 -13.22 -8.34
C ALA A 277 -18.61 -14.01 -9.50
N VAL A 278 -18.38 -15.30 -9.32
CA VAL A 278 -17.76 -16.18 -10.34
C VAL A 278 -18.69 -16.36 -11.54
N ARG A 279 -19.95 -16.72 -11.27
CA ARG A 279 -20.95 -16.93 -12.35
C ARG A 279 -21.25 -15.67 -13.17
N ASN A 280 -21.11 -14.50 -12.56
CA ASN A 280 -21.35 -13.22 -13.20
C ASN A 280 -20.08 -12.56 -13.77
N ASN A 281 -18.93 -13.28 -13.80
CA ASN A 281 -17.64 -12.74 -14.25
C ASN A 281 -17.24 -11.47 -13.49
N LYS A 282 -17.47 -11.41 -12.17
CA LYS A 282 -17.14 -10.28 -11.29
C LYS A 282 -16.02 -10.63 -10.29
N VAL A 283 -15.05 -11.42 -10.75
CA VAL A 283 -13.79 -11.66 -10.03
C VAL A 283 -12.72 -10.82 -10.70
N PHE A 284 -12.02 -10.01 -9.91
CA PHE A 284 -11.02 -9.06 -10.43
C PHE A 284 -9.72 -9.21 -9.67
N ALA A 285 -8.60 -9.34 -10.39
CA ALA A 285 -7.29 -9.09 -9.83
C ALA A 285 -7.01 -7.60 -9.84
N VAL A 286 -6.36 -7.10 -8.80
CA VAL A 286 -5.93 -5.70 -8.71
C VAL A 286 -4.42 -5.63 -8.42
N HIS A 287 -3.80 -4.53 -8.81
CA HIS A 287 -2.41 -4.25 -8.47
C HIS A 287 -2.30 -3.85 -6.99
N ALA A 288 -2.25 -4.87 -6.12
CA ALA A 288 -2.32 -4.67 -4.67
C ALA A 288 -1.16 -3.84 -4.15
N ASN A 289 0.07 -4.18 -4.55
CA ASN A 289 1.27 -3.48 -4.12
C ASN A 289 1.21 -1.96 -4.37
N ALA A 290 0.63 -1.54 -5.50
CA ALA A 290 0.56 -0.12 -5.85
C ALA A 290 -0.57 0.63 -5.12
N TYR A 291 -1.74 0.00 -4.92
CA TYR A 291 -2.96 0.75 -4.61
C TYR A 291 -3.69 0.29 -3.35
N PHE A 292 -3.25 -0.79 -2.70
CA PHE A 292 -3.98 -1.37 -1.57
C PHE A 292 -3.07 -1.78 -0.39
N SER A 293 -1.84 -2.26 -0.65
CA SER A 293 -0.96 -2.79 0.39
C SER A 293 -0.10 -1.73 1.09
N ARG A 294 0.06 -0.56 0.50
CA ARG A 294 0.92 0.52 1.03
C ARG A 294 0.08 1.66 1.58
N PRO A 295 0.15 1.95 2.90
CA PRO A 295 -0.60 3.03 3.50
C PRO A 295 -0.03 4.42 3.15
N GLY A 296 -0.34 4.87 1.95
CA GLY A 296 0.16 6.12 1.39
C GLY A 296 -0.84 6.80 0.46
N PRO A 297 -0.44 7.86 -0.23
CA PRO A 297 -1.34 8.67 -1.07
C PRO A 297 -2.09 7.88 -2.14
N ARG A 298 -1.50 6.78 -2.64
CA ARG A 298 -2.10 5.96 -3.71
C ARG A 298 -3.29 5.11 -3.28
N LEU A 299 -3.58 4.97 -1.97
CA LEU A 299 -4.81 4.31 -1.50
C LEU A 299 -6.06 4.98 -2.05
N VAL A 300 -6.04 6.30 -2.24
CA VAL A 300 -7.19 7.00 -2.85
C VAL A 300 -7.42 6.56 -4.29
N THR A 301 -6.35 6.29 -5.06
CA THR A 301 -6.49 5.69 -6.38
C THR A 301 -7.06 4.25 -6.28
N GLY A 302 -6.66 3.48 -5.27
CA GLY A 302 -7.27 2.18 -4.96
C GLY A 302 -8.77 2.28 -4.69
N LEU A 303 -9.19 3.30 -3.93
CA LEU A 303 -10.60 3.59 -3.69
C LEU A 303 -11.36 3.91 -4.99
N GLU A 304 -10.79 4.71 -5.88
CA GLU A 304 -11.37 5.01 -7.20
C GLU A 304 -11.46 3.76 -8.09
N ILE A 305 -10.46 2.86 -8.02
CA ILE A 305 -10.51 1.56 -8.71
C ILE A 305 -11.67 0.72 -8.16
N MET A 306 -11.83 0.62 -6.83
CA MET A 306 -12.98 -0.08 -6.24
C MET A 306 -14.31 0.51 -6.73
N ALA A 307 -14.45 1.84 -6.71
CA ALA A 307 -15.66 2.50 -7.18
C ALA A 307 -15.96 2.20 -8.66
N ALA A 308 -14.93 2.16 -9.51
CA ALA A 308 -15.07 1.78 -10.92
C ALA A 308 -15.56 0.34 -11.10
N LEU A 309 -15.04 -0.59 -10.30
CA LEU A 309 -15.38 -2.01 -10.37
C LEU A 309 -16.78 -2.30 -9.80
N PHE A 310 -17.16 -1.58 -8.74
CA PHE A 310 -18.47 -1.78 -8.09
C PHE A 310 -19.60 -1.13 -8.89
N HIS A 311 -19.31 0.00 -9.54
CA HIS A 311 -20.29 0.85 -10.23
C HIS A 311 -19.79 1.23 -11.64
N PRO A 312 -19.66 0.26 -12.57
CA PRO A 312 -19.07 0.50 -13.89
C PRO A 312 -19.84 1.54 -14.72
N GLU A 313 -21.12 1.76 -14.42
CA GLU A 313 -21.94 2.80 -15.05
C GLU A 313 -21.48 4.22 -14.71
N ARG A 314 -20.70 4.41 -13.65
CA ARG A 314 -20.19 5.72 -13.18
C ARG A 314 -18.94 6.17 -13.92
N LYS A 315 -18.27 5.26 -14.65
CA LYS A 315 -17.11 5.54 -15.51
C LYS A 315 -15.96 6.26 -14.81
N PHE A 316 -15.61 5.84 -13.59
CA PHE A 316 -14.39 6.30 -12.94
C PHE A 316 -13.17 5.95 -13.81
N GLU A 317 -12.27 6.91 -14.00
CA GLU A 317 -11.00 6.66 -14.65
C GLU A 317 -10.08 5.86 -13.73
N THR A 318 -9.45 4.84 -14.26
CA THR A 318 -8.48 4.01 -13.53
C THR A 318 -7.14 3.97 -14.26
N PRO A 319 -6.02 3.88 -13.54
CA PRO A 319 -4.72 3.76 -14.18
C PRO A 319 -4.64 2.52 -15.09
N PRO A 320 -3.92 2.58 -16.22
CA PRO A 320 -3.64 1.40 -17.01
C PRO A 320 -3.00 0.30 -16.18
N LYS A 321 -3.38 -0.96 -16.41
CA LYS A 321 -2.87 -2.14 -15.70
C LYS A 321 -3.05 -2.08 -14.16
N SER A 322 -4.04 -1.36 -13.66
CA SER A 322 -4.36 -1.32 -12.24
C SER A 322 -5.25 -2.49 -11.80
N TRP A 323 -5.96 -3.09 -12.72
CA TRP A 323 -6.82 -4.24 -12.51
C TRP A 323 -7.04 -5.05 -13.79
N ALA A 324 -7.49 -6.30 -13.64
CA ALA A 324 -7.93 -7.17 -14.71
C ALA A 324 -9.08 -8.06 -14.24
N ARG A 325 -9.96 -8.46 -15.15
CA ARG A 325 -10.99 -9.47 -14.89
C ARG A 325 -10.37 -10.87 -15.00
N LEU A 326 -10.74 -11.78 -14.09
CA LEU A 326 -10.28 -13.16 -14.00
C LEU A 326 -11.27 -14.15 -14.55
#